data_911a527b099d85bb9e9d668a8550e1c7
#
_entry.id   911a527b099d85bb9e9d668a8550e1c7
#
_cell.length_a   1.000
_cell.length_b   1.000
_cell.length_c   1.000
_cell.angle_alpha   90.00
_cell.angle_beta   90.00
_cell.angle_gamma   90.00
#
_symmetry.space_group_name_H-M   'P 1'
#
loop_
_entity.id
_entity.type
_entity.pdbx_description
1 polymer ?
#
loop_
_entity_poly.entity_id
_entity_poly.type
_entity_poly.pdbx_seq_one_letter_code
_entity_poly.pdbx_strand_id
1 'polypeptide(L)'
;MRRDDIINKKAVVAIIFCVMLIAISFSGCMEQESEKPEIKNPTTFVRYDIGDAKTLDPADAYDTASSEIIYQIYDTLVTYRGADTKTFYPCLATDWTVSNDSLTWTFYLRHNVEFSNGNDFTAEDVKYSFDRVLTMGAPESGVDWILAQCIDTDSTTVIDDYTVQINLTESYGGFLAILPFTVAAIIDKDYVEAHGGVVAGEENVWMKSNPMGTGPYILDHWTRATEIVLNKNPNYWGGWEGTHVDKVVIKYADEPATRILAIKNGDADLVYIPYTNLADVSGDENIVVHPFDSYDIVMCVINTKASNNVYLADGEVRKALSYAFDYDTAIETAYSGYASRLAGAIPNGMPYYETQNNGQPYYNYSLSMAEQVLDNAGYTKSYDLDGTLYRFNGTTIRIFYNAGNAEREKMSIMFRGALDDIGILSSVIAEGWPQLLHRMYTTDDWDLMFIGWGPDYNDPDDYIKPFVGSADIGQDTYNTGWKNETVDEKILEAAYTADSTVREDAYEIAYDIYIQEPPFIFLQQRQWIRPWRNWVQNYSYNPVREYYYYDYYKAYE
;
A
#
# COMPACT_ATOMS: atom_id res chain seq x y z
N MET A 1 6.11 -54.31 -78.28
CA MET A 1 6.26 -53.58 -77.02
C MET A 1 5.36 -54.25 -76.03
N ARG A 2 5.94 -54.83 -74.98
CA ARG A 2 5.26 -55.76 -74.10
C ARG A 2 4.37 -55.07 -73.06
N ARG A 3 3.21 -55.64 -72.77
CA ARG A 3 2.23 -55.15 -71.81
C ARG A 3 2.83 -54.95 -70.39
N ASP A 4 3.94 -55.63 -70.09
CA ASP A 4 4.60 -55.59 -68.79
C ASP A 4 5.32 -54.27 -68.52
N ASP A 5 5.83 -53.53 -69.54
CA ASP A 5 6.51 -52.25 -69.40
C ASP A 5 5.57 -51.08 -69.04
N ILE A 6 4.28 -51.22 -69.34
CA ILE A 6 3.27 -50.16 -69.04
C ILE A 6 2.77 -50.30 -67.61
N ILE A 7 2.72 -51.54 -67.08
CA ILE A 7 2.28 -51.82 -65.68
C ILE A 7 3.34 -51.36 -64.71
N ASN A 8 4.63 -51.57 -65.03
CA ASN A 8 5.73 -51.11 -64.16
C ASN A 8 5.85 -49.56 -64.09
N LYS A 9 5.60 -48.84 -65.18
CA LYS A 9 5.63 -47.37 -65.16
C LYS A 9 4.47 -46.78 -64.37
N LYS A 10 3.28 -47.38 -64.40
CA LYS A 10 2.12 -46.92 -63.60
C LYS A 10 2.27 -47.23 -62.11
N ALA A 11 2.92 -48.35 -61.73
CA ALA A 11 3.24 -48.70 -60.36
C ALA A 11 4.30 -47.76 -59.75
N VAL A 12 5.35 -47.40 -60.54
CA VAL A 12 6.40 -46.47 -60.10
C VAL A 12 5.81 -45.05 -59.93
N VAL A 13 4.92 -44.58 -60.82
CA VAL A 13 4.27 -43.27 -60.70
C VAL A 13 3.33 -43.24 -59.53
N ALA A 14 2.60 -44.35 -59.22
CA ALA A 14 1.73 -44.44 -58.02
C ALA A 14 2.51 -44.44 -56.73
N ILE A 15 3.67 -45.09 -56.67
CA ILE A 15 4.56 -45.11 -55.49
C ILE A 15 5.17 -43.72 -55.29
N ILE A 16 5.62 -43.02 -56.33
CA ILE A 16 6.12 -41.64 -56.23
C ILE A 16 5.02 -40.66 -55.77
N PHE A 17 3.79 -40.85 -56.24
CA PHE A 17 2.66 -40.01 -55.78
C PHE A 17 2.26 -40.30 -54.33
N CYS A 18 2.27 -41.54 -53.88
CA CYS A 18 2.08 -41.90 -52.46
C CYS A 18 3.20 -41.41 -51.55
N VAL A 19 4.44 -41.45 -51.98
CA VAL A 19 5.59 -40.92 -51.23
C VAL A 19 5.53 -39.38 -51.15
N MET A 20 5.12 -38.70 -52.21
CA MET A 20 4.87 -37.23 -52.16
C MET A 20 3.68 -36.86 -51.26
N LEU A 21 2.60 -37.65 -51.25
CA LEU A 21 1.45 -37.40 -50.35
C LEU A 21 1.80 -37.66 -48.87
N ILE A 22 2.67 -38.64 -48.59
CA ILE A 22 3.16 -38.90 -47.22
C ILE A 22 4.17 -37.80 -46.80
N ALA A 23 4.98 -37.26 -47.70
CA ALA A 23 5.89 -36.16 -47.42
C ALA A 23 5.13 -34.84 -47.15
N ILE A 24 3.97 -34.65 -47.79
CA ILE A 24 3.11 -33.47 -47.54
C ILE A 24 2.32 -33.61 -46.22
N SER A 25 2.02 -34.82 -45.78
CA SER A 25 1.35 -35.05 -44.49
C SER A 25 2.28 -35.01 -43.27
N PHE A 26 3.60 -35.02 -43.46
CA PHE A 26 4.59 -34.82 -42.40
C PHE A 26 5.14 -33.38 -42.32
N SER A 27 4.78 -32.49 -43.25
CA SER A 27 5.13 -31.06 -43.18
C SER A 27 4.07 -30.20 -42.50
N GLY A 28 3.07 -30.77 -41.89
CA GLY A 28 2.04 -30.04 -41.20
C GLY A 28 1.99 -30.38 -39.72
N CYS A 29 2.84 -29.83 -38.95
CA CYS A 29 2.82 -29.49 -37.51
C CYS A 29 4.26 -29.37 -37.01
N MET A 30 5.07 -28.54 -37.62
CA MET A 30 5.98 -27.76 -36.81
C MET A 30 5.08 -26.67 -36.21
N GLU A 31 4.73 -26.76 -34.95
CA GLU A 31 4.38 -25.59 -34.17
C GLU A 31 5.50 -24.58 -34.43
N GLN A 32 5.18 -23.54 -35.15
CA GLN A 32 6.05 -22.40 -35.30
C GLN A 32 6.09 -21.81 -33.89
N GLU A 33 7.11 -22.18 -33.08
CA GLU A 33 7.39 -21.41 -31.87
C GLU A 33 7.37 -19.94 -32.30
N SER A 34 6.39 -19.21 -31.84
CA SER A 34 6.34 -17.77 -32.05
C SER A 34 7.64 -17.21 -31.49
N GLU A 35 8.48 -16.60 -32.33
CA GLU A 35 9.70 -15.95 -31.84
C GLU A 35 9.28 -15.00 -30.71
N LYS A 36 9.81 -15.24 -29.51
CA LYS A 36 9.57 -14.36 -28.36
C LYS A 36 10.04 -12.95 -28.74
N PRO A 37 9.29 -11.88 -28.42
CA PRO A 37 9.71 -10.52 -28.74
C PRO A 37 11.09 -10.21 -28.16
N GLU A 38 11.88 -9.39 -28.84
CA GLU A 38 13.18 -8.94 -28.31
C GLU A 38 13.01 -8.17 -27.00
N ILE A 39 13.79 -8.52 -25.98
CA ILE A 39 13.80 -7.80 -24.71
C ILE A 39 14.45 -6.42 -24.92
N LYS A 40 13.64 -5.37 -24.83
CA LYS A 40 14.17 -4.00 -24.91
C LYS A 40 14.95 -3.65 -23.64
N ASN A 41 16.15 -3.06 -23.84
CA ASN A 41 17.01 -2.58 -22.75
C ASN A 41 17.20 -3.63 -21.64
N PRO A 42 17.86 -4.76 -21.87
CA PRO A 42 17.85 -5.93 -20.99
C PRO A 42 18.38 -5.67 -19.57
N THR A 43 19.18 -4.62 -19.37
CA THR A 43 19.72 -4.23 -18.04
C THR A 43 19.04 -2.98 -17.46
N THR A 44 18.01 -2.43 -18.13
CA THR A 44 17.24 -1.28 -17.62
C THR A 44 15.81 -1.69 -17.36
N PHE A 45 15.33 -1.51 -16.13
CA PHE A 45 13.94 -1.67 -15.78
C PHE A 45 13.19 -0.36 -15.98
N VAL A 46 12.10 -0.38 -16.74
CA VAL A 46 11.29 0.80 -17.04
C VAL A 46 9.89 0.61 -16.48
N ARG A 47 9.48 1.49 -15.59
CA ARG A 47 8.14 1.51 -15.01
C ARG A 47 7.41 2.80 -15.42
N TYR A 48 6.09 2.71 -15.61
CA TYR A 48 5.22 3.89 -15.77
C TYR A 48 4.19 3.94 -14.66
N ASP A 49 4.07 5.11 -14.01
CA ASP A 49 3.10 5.40 -12.96
C ASP A 49 2.42 6.77 -13.15
N ILE A 50 1.59 7.16 -12.16
CA ILE A 50 0.86 8.44 -12.13
C ILE A 50 1.40 9.42 -11.10
N GLY A 51 2.05 8.95 -10.03
CA GLY A 51 2.47 9.78 -8.89
C GLY A 51 3.97 10.04 -8.88
N ASP A 52 4.38 11.32 -8.84
CA ASP A 52 5.76 11.70 -8.56
C ASP A 52 6.04 11.68 -7.06
N ALA A 53 7.25 11.33 -6.67
CA ALA A 53 7.69 11.43 -5.28
C ALA A 53 7.59 12.88 -4.77
N LYS A 54 7.25 13.06 -3.50
CA LYS A 54 7.23 14.37 -2.86
C LYS A 54 8.63 14.76 -2.36
N THR A 55 9.30 13.84 -1.69
CA THR A 55 10.61 14.02 -1.06
C THR A 55 11.38 12.70 -1.08
N LEU A 56 12.71 12.75 -1.04
CA LEU A 56 13.59 11.59 -0.86
C LEU A 56 14.29 11.61 0.50
N ASP A 57 13.84 12.48 1.41
CA ASP A 57 14.28 12.50 2.80
C ASP A 57 13.45 11.53 3.63
N PRO A 58 14.02 10.44 4.19
CA PRO A 58 13.27 9.47 4.97
C PRO A 58 12.58 10.05 6.21
N ALA A 59 13.13 11.13 6.78
CA ALA A 59 12.56 11.75 7.98
C ALA A 59 11.32 12.62 7.71
N ASP A 60 10.96 12.85 6.45
CA ASP A 60 9.79 13.65 6.06
C ASP A 60 8.95 13.00 4.93
N ALA A 61 9.31 11.80 4.50
CA ALA A 61 8.58 11.07 3.46
C ALA A 61 7.44 10.25 4.07
N TYR A 62 6.21 10.55 3.65
CA TYR A 62 5.01 9.80 4.09
C TYR A 62 4.01 9.63 2.93
N ASP A 63 4.50 9.25 1.77
CA ASP A 63 3.72 8.87 0.61
C ASP A 63 4.37 7.70 -0.11
N THR A 64 3.56 6.86 -0.76
CA THR A 64 4.01 5.63 -1.41
C THR A 64 5.02 5.87 -2.53
N ALA A 65 4.89 6.96 -3.29
CA ALA A 65 5.79 7.27 -4.40
C ALA A 65 7.19 7.67 -3.90
N SER A 66 7.27 8.40 -2.77
CA SER A 66 8.54 8.71 -2.10
C SER A 66 9.16 7.46 -1.47
N SER A 67 8.36 6.68 -0.74
CA SER A 67 8.81 5.47 -0.05
C SER A 67 9.39 4.43 -1.00
N GLU A 68 8.78 4.25 -2.18
CA GLU A 68 9.29 3.35 -3.21
C GLU A 68 10.75 3.66 -3.59
N ILE A 69 11.08 4.93 -3.77
CA ILE A 69 12.44 5.36 -4.16
C ILE A 69 13.40 5.24 -2.98
N ILE A 70 12.94 5.59 -1.79
CA ILE A 70 13.72 5.51 -0.55
C ILE A 70 14.15 4.07 -0.29
N TYR A 71 13.29 3.07 -0.48
CA TYR A 71 13.63 1.65 -0.36
C TYR A 71 14.72 1.16 -1.32
N GLN A 72 15.00 1.88 -2.39
CA GLN A 72 16.07 1.52 -3.33
C GLN A 72 17.42 2.16 -2.97
N ILE A 73 17.40 3.30 -2.28
CA ILE A 73 18.58 4.13 -2.02
C ILE A 73 19.12 3.89 -0.61
N TYR A 74 18.22 3.61 0.34
CA TYR A 74 18.58 3.42 1.74
C TYR A 74 18.33 1.98 2.19
N ASP A 75 19.02 1.58 3.24
CA ASP A 75 18.74 0.36 3.99
C ASP A 75 18.28 0.70 5.42
N THR A 76 17.63 -0.28 6.04
CA THR A 76 17.17 -0.26 7.43
C THR A 76 17.90 -1.31 8.26
N LEU A 77 17.68 -1.37 9.57
CA LEU A 77 18.31 -2.41 10.42
C LEU A 77 17.86 -3.82 10.04
N VAL A 78 16.56 -4.01 9.82
CA VAL A 78 15.95 -5.27 9.40
C VAL A 78 15.03 -5.02 8.21
N THR A 79 14.72 -6.04 7.42
CA THR A 79 13.93 -5.89 6.19
C THR A 79 12.99 -7.08 5.97
N TYR A 80 12.08 -6.98 5.02
CA TYR A 80 11.33 -8.10 4.47
C TYR A 80 11.99 -8.64 3.19
N ARG A 81 11.67 -9.89 2.78
CA ARG A 81 12.15 -10.48 1.52
C ARG A 81 11.01 -11.05 0.69
N GLY A 82 10.99 -10.72 -0.60
CA GLY A 82 9.94 -11.15 -1.50
C GLY A 82 8.55 -10.82 -0.94
N ALA A 83 7.61 -11.73 -1.02
CA ALA A 83 6.25 -11.56 -0.49
C ALA A 83 6.09 -11.88 1.02
N ASP A 84 7.18 -12.26 1.71
CA ASP A 84 7.12 -12.60 3.14
C ASP A 84 7.04 -11.32 3.98
N THR A 85 5.94 -11.15 4.70
CA THR A 85 5.72 -10.04 5.65
C THR A 85 5.77 -10.47 7.11
N LYS A 86 6.02 -11.77 7.39
CA LYS A 86 5.98 -12.35 8.74
C LYS A 86 7.36 -12.50 9.36
N THR A 87 8.39 -12.64 8.51
CA THR A 87 9.77 -12.87 8.95
C THR A 87 10.60 -11.60 8.77
N PHE A 88 11.26 -11.17 9.83
CA PHE A 88 12.25 -10.09 9.76
C PHE A 88 13.61 -10.67 9.39
N TYR A 89 14.19 -10.16 8.32
CA TYR A 89 15.49 -10.59 7.82
C TYR A 89 16.58 -9.59 8.18
N PRO A 90 17.80 -10.05 8.49
CA PRO A 90 18.97 -9.19 8.66
C PRO A 90 19.19 -8.28 7.43
N CYS A 91 19.41 -6.98 7.70
CA CYS A 91 19.82 -5.98 6.71
C CYS A 91 21.10 -5.28 7.19
N LEU A 92 21.08 -4.04 7.66
CA LEU A 92 22.25 -3.41 8.29
C LEU A 92 22.56 -4.01 9.66
N ALA A 93 21.59 -4.54 10.40
CA ALA A 93 21.83 -5.43 11.51
C ALA A 93 22.02 -6.87 11.02
N THR A 94 23.00 -7.58 11.55
CA THR A 94 23.26 -9.00 11.27
C THR A 94 22.51 -9.92 12.23
N ASP A 95 22.24 -9.42 13.45
CA ASP A 95 21.52 -10.12 14.51
C ASP A 95 21.01 -9.10 15.54
N TRP A 96 20.08 -9.51 16.40
CA TRP A 96 19.57 -8.70 17.50
C TRP A 96 19.11 -9.55 18.68
N THR A 97 19.11 -8.94 19.86
CA THR A 97 18.61 -9.53 21.10
C THR A 97 17.67 -8.56 21.80
N VAL A 98 16.75 -9.10 22.59
CA VAL A 98 15.80 -8.33 23.40
C VAL A 98 15.87 -8.76 24.85
N SER A 99 15.74 -7.81 25.77
CA SER A 99 15.65 -8.06 27.21
C SER A 99 14.34 -8.77 27.58
N ASN A 100 14.31 -9.43 28.76
CA ASN A 100 13.14 -10.19 29.21
C ASN A 100 11.87 -9.33 29.42
N ASP A 101 12.04 -8.04 29.65
CA ASP A 101 10.96 -7.06 29.80
C ASP A 101 10.55 -6.42 28.47
N SER A 102 11.19 -6.84 27.36
CA SER A 102 10.99 -6.31 26.01
C SER A 102 11.26 -4.81 25.84
N LEU A 103 11.97 -4.19 26.78
CA LEU A 103 12.28 -2.76 26.74
C LEU A 103 13.60 -2.44 26.05
N THR A 104 14.59 -3.34 26.13
CA THR A 104 15.94 -3.08 25.61
C THR A 104 16.25 -3.99 24.43
N TRP A 105 16.47 -3.41 23.28
CA TRP A 105 16.82 -4.09 22.04
C TRP A 105 18.28 -3.78 21.70
N THR A 106 19.11 -4.81 21.47
CA THR A 106 20.50 -4.66 21.07
C THR A 106 20.69 -5.22 19.67
N PHE A 107 21.13 -4.38 18.74
CA PHE A 107 21.41 -4.74 17.34
C PHE A 107 22.91 -4.81 17.11
N TYR A 108 23.36 -5.90 16.46
CA TYR A 108 24.73 -6.11 16.03
C TYR A 108 24.84 -5.76 14.55
N LEU A 109 25.62 -4.75 14.23
CA LEU A 109 25.66 -4.15 12.91
C LEU A 109 26.62 -4.87 11.96
N ARG A 110 26.37 -4.73 10.68
CA ARG A 110 27.22 -5.24 9.61
C ARG A 110 28.48 -4.41 9.48
N HIS A 111 29.63 -5.11 9.35
CA HIS A 111 30.90 -4.49 9.04
C HIS A 111 31.10 -4.26 7.54
N ASN A 112 31.97 -3.33 7.16
CA ASN A 112 32.36 -3.04 5.78
C ASN A 112 31.17 -2.64 4.89
N VAL A 113 30.27 -1.85 5.43
CA VAL A 113 29.21 -1.17 4.69
C VAL A 113 29.64 0.28 4.48
N GLU A 114 29.51 0.76 3.25
CA GLU A 114 29.77 2.15 2.87
C GLU A 114 28.48 2.81 2.36
N PHE A 115 28.30 4.07 2.70
CA PHE A 115 27.34 4.91 1.99
C PHE A 115 27.79 5.15 0.55
N SER A 116 26.89 5.56 -0.31
CA SER A 116 27.19 5.73 -1.75
C SER A 116 28.24 6.82 -2.04
N ASN A 117 28.57 7.69 -1.08
CA ASN A 117 29.68 8.64 -1.14
C ASN A 117 31.03 8.08 -0.67
N GLY A 118 31.05 6.85 -0.12
CA GLY A 118 32.26 6.18 0.39
C GLY A 118 32.51 6.40 1.89
N ASN A 119 31.63 7.03 2.63
CA ASN A 119 31.70 7.10 4.08
C ASN A 119 31.35 5.75 4.71
N ASP A 120 32.05 5.36 5.78
CA ASP A 120 31.76 4.14 6.52
C ASP A 120 30.43 4.25 7.30
N PHE A 121 29.61 3.19 7.27
CA PHE A 121 28.43 3.05 8.12
C PHE A 121 28.83 2.54 9.51
N THR A 122 28.29 3.19 10.55
CA THR A 122 28.52 2.86 11.96
C THR A 122 27.26 2.99 12.82
N ALA A 123 27.35 2.62 14.10
CA ALA A 123 26.27 2.78 15.09
C ALA A 123 25.89 4.26 15.34
N GLU A 124 26.82 5.20 15.08
CA GLU A 124 26.53 6.64 15.17
C GLU A 124 25.50 7.08 14.13
N ASP A 125 25.52 6.48 12.93
CA ASP A 125 24.56 6.79 11.88
C ASP A 125 23.15 6.28 12.25
N VAL A 126 23.06 5.12 12.91
CA VAL A 126 21.80 4.60 13.42
C VAL A 126 21.19 5.54 14.46
N LYS A 127 21.98 5.91 15.47
CA LYS A 127 21.55 6.86 16.50
C LYS A 127 21.13 8.19 15.86
N TYR A 128 21.96 8.73 14.99
CA TYR A 128 21.70 10.00 14.33
C TYR A 128 20.39 9.95 13.50
N SER A 129 20.15 8.88 12.77
CA SER A 129 18.95 8.73 11.93
C SER A 129 17.67 8.79 12.76
N PHE A 130 17.62 8.06 13.87
CA PHE A 130 16.43 8.02 14.73
C PHE A 130 16.24 9.33 15.51
N ASP A 131 17.31 9.85 16.11
CA ASP A 131 17.27 11.13 16.82
C ASP A 131 16.85 12.27 15.87
N ARG A 132 17.29 12.23 14.60
CA ARG A 132 16.93 13.21 13.58
C ARG A 132 15.44 13.22 13.29
N VAL A 133 14.84 12.05 13.05
CA VAL A 133 13.38 11.94 12.79
C VAL A 133 12.60 12.56 13.94
N LEU A 134 12.92 12.16 15.17
CA LEU A 134 12.23 12.64 16.38
C LEU A 134 12.47 14.13 16.66
N THR A 135 13.66 14.63 16.37
CA THR A 135 14.01 16.05 16.57
C THR A 135 13.32 16.95 15.52
N MET A 136 13.29 16.51 14.26
CA MET A 136 12.60 17.24 13.20
C MET A 136 11.09 17.26 13.41
N GLY A 137 10.50 16.19 13.95
CA GLY A 137 9.05 16.07 14.16
C GLY A 137 8.28 16.10 12.84
N ALA A 138 8.90 15.70 11.74
CA ALA A 138 8.33 15.59 10.39
C ALA A 138 7.29 16.69 10.05
N PRO A 139 7.65 17.98 10.03
CA PRO A 139 6.72 19.12 10.09
C PRO A 139 5.72 19.20 8.93
N GLU A 140 6.02 18.54 7.80
CA GLU A 140 5.12 18.50 6.65
C GLU A 140 4.32 17.21 6.53
N SER A 141 4.83 16.09 7.03
CA SER A 141 4.25 14.76 6.82
C SER A 141 3.69 14.14 8.10
N GLY A 142 4.27 14.46 9.26
CA GLY A 142 3.94 13.84 10.54
C GLY A 142 4.40 12.38 10.67
N VAL A 143 5.27 11.86 9.79
CA VAL A 143 5.69 10.43 9.79
C VAL A 143 6.46 10.02 11.05
N ASP A 144 6.99 10.98 11.81
CA ASP A 144 7.71 10.76 13.06
C ASP A 144 6.88 10.02 14.11
N TRP A 145 5.55 10.09 14.06
CA TRP A 145 4.65 9.39 14.99
C TRP A 145 4.95 7.88 15.07
N ILE A 146 5.41 7.28 13.96
CA ILE A 146 5.70 5.84 13.87
C ILE A 146 6.83 5.45 14.82
N LEU A 147 7.90 6.26 14.91
CA LEU A 147 8.97 6.04 15.88
C LEU A 147 8.63 6.59 17.27
N ALA A 148 8.01 7.77 17.33
CA ALA A 148 7.69 8.46 18.57
C ALA A 148 6.74 7.69 19.50
N GLN A 149 5.98 6.71 18.96
CA GLN A 149 5.11 5.87 19.77
C GLN A 149 5.85 4.92 20.71
N CYS A 150 7.14 4.67 20.50
CA CYS A 150 7.90 3.71 21.29
C CYS A 150 9.32 4.15 21.66
N ILE A 151 9.88 5.19 21.01
CA ILE A 151 11.20 5.74 21.32
C ILE A 151 11.18 7.26 21.38
N ASP A 152 12.14 7.84 22.09
CA ASP A 152 12.44 9.26 22.13
C ASP A 152 13.91 9.52 21.75
N THR A 153 14.36 10.77 21.74
CA THR A 153 15.71 11.18 21.34
C THR A 153 16.83 10.61 22.23
N ASP A 154 16.51 10.13 23.43
CA ASP A 154 17.48 9.52 24.35
C ASP A 154 17.45 7.99 24.31
N SER A 155 16.55 7.40 23.52
CA SER A 155 16.32 5.96 23.45
C SER A 155 17.46 5.19 22.81
N THR A 156 18.16 5.78 21.83
CA THR A 156 19.22 5.11 21.06
C THR A 156 20.60 5.40 21.65
N THR A 157 21.34 4.35 22.01
CA THR A 157 22.67 4.43 22.63
C THR A 157 23.69 3.66 21.80
N VAL A 158 24.78 4.29 21.44
CA VAL A 158 25.94 3.65 20.81
C VAL A 158 26.77 2.94 21.89
N ILE A 159 26.95 1.62 21.76
CA ILE A 159 27.75 0.80 22.65
C ILE A 159 29.21 0.73 22.14
N ASP A 160 29.36 0.48 20.85
CA ASP A 160 30.59 0.57 20.09
C ASP A 160 30.25 0.83 18.60
N ASP A 161 31.26 0.92 17.72
CA ASP A 161 31.06 1.27 16.29
C ASP A 161 30.07 0.35 15.55
N TYR A 162 29.85 -0.87 16.05
CA TYR A 162 29.00 -1.88 15.40
C TYR A 162 27.98 -2.51 16.35
N THR A 163 27.70 -1.85 17.47
CA THR A 163 26.67 -2.29 18.43
C THR A 163 25.86 -1.08 18.88
N VAL A 164 24.57 -1.13 18.61
CA VAL A 164 23.61 -0.11 19.04
C VAL A 164 22.54 -0.72 19.94
N GLN A 165 22.17 0.00 20.98
CA GLN A 165 21.09 -0.38 21.90
C GLN A 165 19.95 0.63 21.81
N ILE A 166 18.73 0.13 21.68
CA ILE A 166 17.51 0.95 21.64
C ILE A 166 16.67 0.59 22.86
N ASN A 167 16.43 1.58 23.71
CA ASN A 167 15.60 1.44 24.91
C ASN A 167 14.22 2.03 24.61
N LEU A 168 13.21 1.18 24.58
CA LEU A 168 11.83 1.62 24.36
C LEU A 168 11.33 2.37 25.61
N THR A 169 10.51 3.38 25.40
CA THR A 169 9.80 4.10 26.46
C THR A 169 8.81 3.20 27.19
N GLU A 170 8.17 2.30 26.45
CA GLU A 170 7.31 1.23 26.94
C GLU A 170 7.49 -0.03 26.08
N SER A 171 7.17 -1.22 26.61
CA SER A 171 7.18 -2.45 25.80
C SER A 171 6.21 -2.29 24.63
N TYR A 172 6.69 -2.48 23.41
CA TYR A 172 5.88 -2.29 22.20
C TYR A 172 5.95 -3.52 21.29
N GLY A 173 4.81 -4.20 21.12
CA GLY A 173 4.72 -5.46 20.38
C GLY A 173 5.05 -5.34 18.88
N GLY A 174 4.82 -4.17 18.28
CA GLY A 174 5.09 -3.85 16.87
C GLY A 174 6.49 -3.33 16.58
N PHE A 175 7.42 -3.23 17.56
CA PHE A 175 8.70 -2.54 17.37
C PHE A 175 9.52 -3.05 16.18
N LEU A 176 9.69 -4.37 16.04
CA LEU A 176 10.39 -4.91 14.87
C LEU A 176 9.66 -4.66 13.56
N ALA A 177 8.32 -4.52 13.58
CA ALA A 177 7.55 -4.33 12.36
C ALA A 177 7.71 -2.91 11.79
N ILE A 178 7.99 -1.90 12.61
CA ILE A 178 8.22 -0.53 12.14
C ILE A 178 9.63 -0.31 11.56
N LEU A 179 10.62 -1.12 11.96
CA LEU A 179 12.01 -0.94 11.53
C LEU A 179 12.27 -1.18 10.03
N PRO A 180 11.51 -2.00 9.28
CA PRO A 180 11.61 -2.06 7.82
C PRO A 180 11.03 -0.84 7.09
N PHE A 181 10.24 0.02 7.74
CA PHE A 181 9.61 1.17 7.10
C PHE A 181 10.60 2.31 6.83
N THR A 182 10.31 3.13 5.84
CA THR A 182 11.24 4.17 5.34
C THR A 182 11.65 5.20 6.38
N VAL A 183 10.81 5.49 7.38
CA VAL A 183 11.14 6.40 8.47
C VAL A 183 12.33 5.91 9.33
N ALA A 184 12.55 4.58 9.35
CA ALA A 184 13.69 3.95 10.05
C ALA A 184 14.91 3.71 9.13
N ALA A 185 14.95 4.30 7.93
CA ALA A 185 16.08 4.23 7.02
C ALA A 185 17.31 4.94 7.61
N ILE A 186 18.48 4.33 7.43
CA ILE A 186 19.73 4.86 7.98
C ILE A 186 20.39 5.79 6.97
N ILE A 187 20.74 6.98 7.44
CA ILE A 187 21.34 8.07 6.66
C ILE A 187 22.76 8.35 7.12
N ASP A 188 23.57 8.88 6.21
CA ASP A 188 24.93 9.34 6.50
C ASP A 188 24.90 10.63 7.33
N LYS A 189 25.27 10.55 8.61
CA LYS A 189 25.35 11.66 9.55
C LYS A 189 26.22 12.80 9.05
N ASP A 190 27.42 12.49 8.58
CA ASP A 190 28.38 13.51 8.16
C ASP A 190 27.91 14.25 6.91
N TYR A 191 27.23 13.54 6.01
CA TYR A 191 26.63 14.14 4.81
C TYR A 191 25.50 15.09 5.18
N VAL A 192 24.59 14.70 6.07
CA VAL A 192 23.46 15.56 6.49
C VAL A 192 23.97 16.80 7.22
N GLU A 193 24.93 16.63 8.15
CA GLU A 193 25.53 17.75 8.89
C GLU A 193 26.23 18.75 7.98
N ALA A 194 26.88 18.28 6.89
CA ALA A 194 27.49 19.14 5.90
C ALA A 194 26.45 19.91 5.03
N HIS A 195 25.18 19.49 5.04
CA HIS A 195 24.13 20.04 4.19
C HIS A 195 22.89 20.54 4.96
N GLY A 196 23.12 21.21 6.06
CA GLY A 196 22.05 21.88 6.84
C GLY A 196 21.74 21.21 8.17
N GLY A 197 22.18 19.98 8.40
CA GLY A 197 22.02 19.28 9.67
C GLY A 197 20.55 19.04 10.06
N VAL A 198 20.29 19.10 11.36
CA VAL A 198 18.96 18.91 11.97
C VAL A 198 18.51 20.18 12.64
N VAL A 199 17.32 20.65 12.32
CA VAL A 199 16.65 21.77 12.98
C VAL A 199 15.28 21.31 13.46
N ALA A 200 15.02 21.49 14.75
CA ALA A 200 13.75 21.07 15.34
C ALA A 200 12.56 21.80 14.71
N GLY A 201 11.58 21.01 14.25
CA GLY A 201 10.36 21.54 13.61
C GLY A 201 10.58 22.10 12.21
N GLU A 202 11.73 21.85 11.57
CA GLU A 202 12.01 22.31 10.20
C GLU A 202 12.46 21.15 9.30
N GLU A 203 12.06 21.20 8.03
CA GLU A 203 12.54 20.25 7.01
C GLU A 203 13.98 20.55 6.57
N ASN A 204 14.73 19.54 6.19
CA ASN A 204 15.99 19.71 5.48
C ASN A 204 15.76 19.75 3.98
N VAL A 205 15.70 20.96 3.40
CA VAL A 205 15.40 21.19 1.98
C VAL A 205 16.40 20.51 1.05
N TRP A 206 17.68 20.38 1.47
CA TRP A 206 18.69 19.69 0.67
C TRP A 206 18.39 18.20 0.52
N MET A 207 18.08 17.53 1.62
CA MET A 207 17.82 16.09 1.64
C MET A 207 16.60 15.68 0.82
N LYS A 208 15.66 16.60 0.58
CA LYS A 208 14.48 16.32 -0.26
C LYS A 208 14.80 15.79 -1.66
N SER A 209 15.96 16.18 -2.22
CA SER A 209 16.32 15.80 -3.59
C SER A 209 17.75 15.27 -3.73
N ASN A 210 18.48 15.15 -2.64
CA ASN A 210 19.87 14.69 -2.61
C ASN A 210 20.03 13.54 -1.61
N PRO A 211 19.43 12.38 -1.88
CA PRO A 211 19.49 11.23 -0.98
C PRO A 211 20.90 10.65 -0.92
N MET A 212 21.30 10.13 0.26
CA MET A 212 22.59 9.50 0.50
C MET A 212 22.42 8.30 1.44
N GLY A 213 22.40 7.09 0.87
CA GLY A 213 22.16 5.85 1.60
C GLY A 213 23.15 4.75 1.26
N THR A 214 22.93 3.59 1.87
CA THR A 214 23.73 2.37 1.70
C THR A 214 23.12 1.39 0.70
N GLY A 215 21.95 1.69 0.14
CA GLY A 215 21.12 0.80 -0.65
C GLY A 215 21.70 0.43 -2.04
N PRO A 216 20.99 -0.49 -2.74
CA PRO A 216 21.48 -1.04 -4.01
C PRO A 216 21.51 -0.04 -5.17
N TYR A 217 20.78 1.06 -5.11
CA TYR A 217 20.75 2.06 -6.17
C TYR A 217 21.08 3.45 -5.66
N ILE A 218 21.56 4.29 -6.58
CA ILE A 218 21.93 5.70 -6.38
C ILE A 218 21.07 6.54 -7.32
N LEU A 219 20.56 7.69 -6.83
CA LEU A 219 19.86 8.65 -7.67
C LEU A 219 20.80 9.21 -8.75
N ASP A 220 20.44 9.01 -10.03
CA ASP A 220 21.12 9.66 -11.16
C ASP A 220 20.55 11.07 -11.37
N HIS A 221 19.24 11.14 -11.57
CA HIS A 221 18.52 12.42 -11.64
C HIS A 221 17.03 12.25 -11.36
N TRP A 222 16.40 13.35 -11.00
CA TRP A 222 14.97 13.49 -10.81
C TRP A 222 14.45 14.72 -11.56
N THR A 223 13.68 14.48 -12.61
CA THR A 223 12.96 15.53 -13.34
C THR A 223 11.50 15.50 -12.90
N ARG A 224 11.11 16.44 -12.06
CA ARG A 224 9.78 16.53 -11.46
C ARG A 224 8.67 16.31 -12.48
N ALA A 225 7.67 15.52 -12.09
CA ALA A 225 6.50 15.13 -12.90
C ALA A 225 6.85 14.48 -14.25
N THR A 226 8.08 14.04 -14.45
CA THR A 226 8.54 13.41 -15.70
C THR A 226 9.15 12.04 -15.47
N GLU A 227 10.28 11.99 -14.74
CA GLU A 227 10.95 10.72 -14.44
C GLU A 227 11.91 10.82 -13.24
N ILE A 228 12.11 9.68 -12.58
CA ILE A 228 13.21 9.41 -11.67
C ILE A 228 14.08 8.32 -12.28
N VAL A 229 15.40 8.51 -12.26
CA VAL A 229 16.36 7.54 -12.75
C VAL A 229 17.33 7.16 -11.64
N LEU A 230 17.46 5.85 -11.43
CA LEU A 230 18.37 5.26 -10.46
C LEU A 230 19.40 4.41 -11.21
N ASN A 231 20.66 4.54 -10.85
CA ASN A 231 21.74 3.67 -11.31
C ASN A 231 22.18 2.73 -10.19
N LYS A 232 22.64 1.55 -10.56
CA LYS A 232 23.25 0.55 -9.70
C LYS A 232 24.35 1.17 -8.83
N ASN A 233 24.31 0.93 -7.52
CA ASN A 233 25.42 1.24 -6.61
C ASN A 233 26.51 0.17 -6.77
N PRO A 234 27.67 0.49 -7.35
CA PRO A 234 28.71 -0.52 -7.60
C PRO A 234 29.31 -1.08 -6.31
N ASN A 235 29.23 -0.33 -5.21
CA ASN A 235 29.77 -0.68 -3.90
C ASN A 235 28.73 -1.25 -2.93
N TYR A 236 27.55 -1.62 -3.44
CA TYR A 236 26.50 -2.16 -2.58
C TYR A 236 26.99 -3.37 -1.80
N TRP A 237 26.86 -3.34 -0.50
CA TRP A 237 27.34 -4.38 0.42
C TRP A 237 26.70 -5.76 0.19
N GLY A 238 25.47 -5.79 -0.36
CA GLY A 238 24.76 -7.02 -0.72
C GLY A 238 25.35 -7.74 -1.92
N GLY A 239 26.29 -7.09 -2.66
CA GLY A 239 26.93 -7.64 -3.86
C GLY A 239 26.03 -7.60 -5.10
N TRP A 240 26.54 -8.13 -6.21
CA TRP A 240 25.84 -8.17 -7.49
C TRP A 240 26.04 -9.50 -8.20
N GLU A 241 26.10 -10.59 -7.41
CA GLU A 241 26.17 -11.93 -7.96
C GLU A 241 24.82 -12.30 -8.59
N GLY A 242 24.88 -12.88 -9.79
CA GLY A 242 23.66 -13.25 -10.54
C GLY A 242 23.29 -12.19 -11.58
N THR A 243 21.99 -12.19 -11.92
CA THR A 243 21.44 -11.27 -12.93
C THR A 243 20.57 -10.24 -12.23
N HIS A 244 20.86 -8.99 -12.46
CA HIS A 244 20.16 -7.84 -11.90
C HIS A 244 19.96 -6.77 -12.96
N VAL A 245 19.11 -5.78 -12.70
CA VAL A 245 19.04 -4.58 -13.53
C VAL A 245 20.07 -3.56 -13.07
N ASP A 246 20.76 -2.92 -14.03
CA ASP A 246 21.77 -1.90 -13.74
C ASP A 246 21.17 -0.50 -13.57
N LYS A 247 19.99 -0.31 -14.12
CA LYS A 247 19.29 0.98 -14.13
C LYS A 247 17.80 0.80 -13.94
N VAL A 248 17.19 1.68 -13.16
CA VAL A 248 15.73 1.79 -13.00
C VAL A 248 15.28 3.16 -13.50
N VAL A 249 14.24 3.19 -14.33
CA VAL A 249 13.63 4.42 -14.85
C VAL A 249 12.14 4.40 -14.52
N ILE A 250 11.70 5.28 -13.66
CA ILE A 250 10.29 5.45 -13.32
C ILE A 250 9.79 6.69 -14.04
N LYS A 251 8.82 6.52 -14.93
CA LYS A 251 8.23 7.59 -15.75
C LYS A 251 6.81 7.87 -15.29
N TYR A 252 6.45 9.13 -15.29
CA TYR A 252 5.12 9.58 -14.93
C TYR A 252 4.28 9.90 -16.17
N ALA A 253 3.08 9.35 -16.23
CA ALA A 253 2.14 9.60 -17.32
C ALA A 253 0.71 9.49 -16.78
N ASP A 254 -0.01 10.61 -16.74
CA ASP A 254 -1.36 10.68 -16.17
C ASP A 254 -2.38 9.86 -16.97
N GLU A 255 -2.25 9.85 -18.31
CA GLU A 255 -3.20 9.19 -19.19
C GLU A 255 -3.03 7.65 -19.20
N PRO A 256 -4.05 6.85 -18.82
CA PRO A 256 -3.97 5.40 -18.85
C PRO A 256 -3.57 4.84 -20.21
N ALA A 257 -4.05 5.45 -21.30
CA ALA A 257 -3.76 5.01 -22.67
C ALA A 257 -2.24 5.04 -22.98
N THR A 258 -1.50 6.02 -22.47
CA THR A 258 -0.06 6.12 -22.63
C THR A 258 0.65 4.95 -21.96
N ARG A 259 0.25 4.60 -20.73
CA ARG A 259 0.83 3.47 -19.97
C ARG A 259 0.48 2.13 -20.61
N ILE A 260 -0.76 1.97 -21.11
CA ILE A 260 -1.21 0.77 -21.84
C ILE A 260 -0.40 0.59 -23.13
N LEU A 261 -0.16 1.64 -23.90
CA LEU A 261 0.65 1.56 -25.11
C LEU A 261 2.11 1.23 -24.79
N ALA A 262 2.66 1.82 -23.73
CA ALA A 262 4.04 1.56 -23.30
C ALA A 262 4.27 0.08 -22.98
N ILE A 263 3.38 -0.55 -22.19
CA ILE A 263 3.52 -1.97 -21.84
C ILE A 263 3.32 -2.88 -23.06
N LYS A 264 2.33 -2.61 -23.92
CA LYS A 264 2.08 -3.40 -25.13
C LYS A 264 3.25 -3.36 -26.11
N ASN A 265 3.87 -2.21 -26.27
CA ASN A 265 5.01 -2.05 -27.15
C ASN A 265 6.33 -2.55 -26.55
N GLY A 266 6.36 -2.93 -25.25
CA GLY A 266 7.57 -3.29 -24.51
C GLY A 266 8.49 -2.09 -24.24
N ASP A 267 7.96 -0.87 -24.20
CA ASP A 267 8.66 0.35 -23.80
C ASP A 267 8.63 0.51 -22.26
N ALA A 268 7.71 -0.20 -21.60
CA ALA A 268 7.65 -0.37 -20.17
C ALA A 268 7.72 -1.86 -19.81
N ASP A 269 8.34 -2.16 -18.67
CA ASP A 269 8.44 -3.48 -18.08
C ASP A 269 7.30 -3.74 -17.10
N LEU A 270 6.84 -2.71 -16.40
CA LEU A 270 5.73 -2.72 -15.45
C LEU A 270 4.98 -1.39 -15.51
N VAL A 271 3.65 -1.44 -15.32
CA VAL A 271 2.80 -0.24 -15.36
C VAL A 271 1.70 -0.27 -14.32
N TYR A 272 1.30 0.92 -13.85
CA TYR A 272 0.01 1.11 -13.20
C TYR A 272 -1.10 1.29 -14.26
N ILE A 273 -2.14 0.48 -14.16
CA ILE A 273 -3.36 0.60 -14.98
C ILE A 273 -4.57 0.57 -14.04
N PRO A 274 -5.56 1.49 -14.19
CA PRO A 274 -6.80 1.43 -13.44
C PRO A 274 -7.52 0.10 -13.62
N TYR A 275 -8.23 -0.39 -12.60
CA TYR A 275 -8.92 -1.70 -12.65
C TYR A 275 -9.88 -1.82 -13.84
N THR A 276 -10.56 -0.74 -14.19
CA THR A 276 -11.49 -0.69 -15.32
C THR A 276 -10.81 -0.83 -16.69
N ASN A 277 -9.49 -0.63 -16.77
CA ASN A 277 -8.71 -0.74 -18.00
C ASN A 277 -7.86 -2.03 -18.07
N LEU A 278 -7.89 -2.89 -17.06
CA LEU A 278 -7.13 -4.14 -17.07
C LEU A 278 -7.50 -5.05 -18.25
N ALA A 279 -8.76 -5.03 -18.69
CA ALA A 279 -9.20 -5.76 -19.86
C ALA A 279 -8.45 -5.37 -21.14
N ASP A 280 -7.91 -4.16 -21.23
CA ASP A 280 -7.16 -3.70 -22.41
C ASP A 280 -5.81 -4.42 -22.59
N VAL A 281 -5.28 -5.03 -21.53
CA VAL A 281 -4.00 -5.74 -21.53
C VAL A 281 -4.14 -7.22 -21.18
N SER A 282 -5.26 -7.62 -20.59
CA SER A 282 -5.54 -9.01 -20.25
C SER A 282 -5.69 -9.85 -21.52
N GLY A 283 -4.97 -10.96 -21.61
CA GLY A 283 -4.99 -11.85 -22.78
C GLY A 283 -3.89 -11.55 -23.81
N ASP A 284 -3.07 -10.52 -23.63
CA ASP A 284 -1.81 -10.38 -24.36
C ASP A 284 -0.79 -11.37 -23.80
N GLU A 285 -0.31 -12.32 -24.62
CA GLU A 285 0.62 -13.38 -24.20
C GLU A 285 1.98 -12.88 -23.67
N ASN A 286 2.31 -11.63 -23.96
CA ASN A 286 3.54 -10.98 -23.51
C ASN A 286 3.38 -10.16 -22.23
N ILE A 287 2.15 -10.08 -21.68
CA ILE A 287 1.83 -9.30 -20.50
C ILE A 287 1.23 -10.21 -19.44
N VAL A 288 1.79 -10.17 -18.25
CA VAL A 288 1.24 -10.85 -17.08
C VAL A 288 0.34 -9.87 -16.33
N VAL A 289 -0.89 -10.31 -16.06
CA VAL A 289 -1.85 -9.61 -15.19
C VAL A 289 -2.18 -10.57 -14.06
N HIS A 290 -1.62 -10.32 -12.88
CA HIS A 290 -1.79 -11.17 -11.71
C HIS A 290 -2.21 -10.32 -10.51
N PRO A 291 -3.34 -10.62 -9.86
CA PRO A 291 -3.73 -9.99 -8.61
C PRO A 291 -2.94 -10.58 -7.44
N PHE A 292 -2.41 -9.70 -6.58
CA PHE A 292 -1.83 -10.06 -5.31
C PHE A 292 -2.73 -9.57 -4.17
N ASP A 293 -2.80 -10.32 -3.09
CA ASP A 293 -3.44 -9.82 -1.88
C ASP A 293 -2.61 -8.66 -1.31
N SER A 294 -3.27 -7.56 -0.98
CA SER A 294 -2.64 -6.38 -0.40
C SER A 294 -3.16 -6.12 1.00
N TYR A 295 -2.59 -5.16 1.71
CA TYR A 295 -3.16 -4.61 2.94
C TYR A 295 -3.87 -3.27 2.71
N ASP A 296 -4.02 -2.86 1.45
CA ASP A 296 -4.71 -1.63 1.10
C ASP A 296 -6.20 -1.72 1.36
N ILE A 297 -6.71 -0.87 2.23
CA ILE A 297 -8.13 -0.80 2.55
C ILE A 297 -8.79 0.47 2.02
N VAL A 298 -10.08 0.39 1.78
CA VAL A 298 -10.93 1.53 1.44
C VAL A 298 -12.10 1.58 2.41
N MET A 299 -12.42 2.78 2.88
CA MET A 299 -13.44 3.01 3.88
C MET A 299 -14.21 4.31 3.60
N CYS A 300 -15.38 4.41 4.20
CA CYS A 300 -16.11 5.66 4.34
C CYS A 300 -15.97 6.15 5.78
N VAL A 301 -15.25 7.24 5.97
CA VAL A 301 -15.05 7.91 7.26
C VAL A 301 -16.29 8.71 7.60
N ILE A 302 -16.70 8.70 8.85
CA ILE A 302 -17.88 9.42 9.36
C ILE A 302 -17.43 10.47 10.37
N ASN A 303 -17.77 11.73 10.15
CA ASN A 303 -17.60 12.77 11.16
C ASN A 303 -18.68 12.59 12.24
N THR A 304 -18.29 12.13 13.42
CA THR A 304 -19.22 11.84 14.53
C THR A 304 -19.48 13.03 15.44
N LYS A 305 -18.88 14.20 15.15
CA LYS A 305 -19.01 15.39 15.98
C LYS A 305 -20.42 15.99 15.87
N ALA A 306 -21.14 16.02 16.98
CA ALA A 306 -22.48 16.60 17.03
C ALA A 306 -22.51 18.10 16.67
N SER A 307 -21.39 18.80 16.82
CA SER A 307 -21.23 20.20 16.41
C SER A 307 -21.32 20.39 14.89
N ASN A 308 -20.93 19.35 14.12
CA ASN A 308 -21.06 19.34 12.67
C ASN A 308 -22.42 18.81 12.24
N ASN A 309 -22.74 17.59 12.65
CA ASN A 309 -23.99 16.93 12.26
C ASN A 309 -24.52 16.06 13.42
N VAL A 310 -25.59 16.52 14.08
CA VAL A 310 -26.16 15.84 15.24
C VAL A 310 -26.65 14.42 14.94
N TYR A 311 -27.04 14.12 13.72
CA TYR A 311 -27.52 12.80 13.33
C TYR A 311 -26.38 11.79 13.21
N LEU A 312 -25.22 12.19 12.67
CA LEU A 312 -24.06 11.32 12.55
C LEU A 312 -23.37 11.05 13.89
N ALA A 313 -23.63 11.85 14.90
CA ALA A 313 -23.19 11.59 16.28
C ALA A 313 -23.88 10.37 16.91
N ASP A 314 -25.07 9.98 16.41
CA ASP A 314 -25.81 8.84 16.90
C ASP A 314 -25.29 7.53 16.28
N GLY A 315 -24.88 6.57 17.14
CA GLY A 315 -24.38 5.24 16.72
C GLY A 315 -25.40 4.45 15.90
N GLU A 316 -26.70 4.56 16.19
CA GLU A 316 -27.75 3.87 15.42
C GLU A 316 -27.84 4.40 13.98
N VAL A 317 -27.62 5.70 13.78
CA VAL A 317 -27.53 6.27 12.42
C VAL A 317 -26.33 5.69 11.67
N ARG A 318 -25.15 5.66 12.29
CA ARG A 318 -23.94 5.09 11.67
C ARG A 318 -24.10 3.60 11.35
N LYS A 319 -24.74 2.86 12.23
CA LYS A 319 -25.12 1.46 12.00
C LYS A 319 -26.05 1.31 10.78
N ALA A 320 -27.06 2.16 10.67
CA ALA A 320 -27.95 2.16 9.50
C ALA A 320 -27.22 2.50 8.20
N LEU A 321 -26.27 3.45 8.22
CA LEU A 321 -25.41 3.76 7.08
C LEU A 321 -24.58 2.53 6.64
N SER A 322 -24.07 1.74 7.62
CA SER A 322 -23.34 0.50 7.32
C SER A 322 -24.22 -0.56 6.64
N TYR A 323 -25.49 -0.67 7.02
CA TYR A 323 -26.45 -1.56 6.33
C TYR A 323 -26.87 -1.03 4.95
N ALA A 324 -26.81 0.29 4.73
CA ALA A 324 -27.24 0.91 3.46
C ALA A 324 -26.17 0.84 2.35
N PHE A 325 -24.93 0.49 2.65
CA PHE A 325 -23.85 0.39 1.65
C PHE A 325 -23.90 -0.97 0.92
N ASP A 326 -23.94 -0.96 -0.41
CA ASP A 326 -23.91 -2.18 -1.25
C ASP A 326 -22.46 -2.57 -1.54
N TYR A 327 -21.87 -3.36 -0.64
CA TYR A 327 -20.47 -3.76 -0.68
C TYR A 327 -20.11 -4.57 -1.93
N ASP A 328 -20.97 -5.51 -2.30
CA ASP A 328 -20.69 -6.44 -3.39
C ASP A 328 -20.77 -5.73 -4.75
N THR A 329 -21.78 -4.88 -4.94
CA THR A 329 -21.88 -4.03 -6.14
C THR A 329 -20.70 -3.05 -6.23
N ALA A 330 -20.21 -2.52 -5.11
CA ALA A 330 -19.01 -1.67 -5.10
C ALA A 330 -17.78 -2.43 -5.59
N ILE A 331 -17.55 -3.66 -5.12
CA ILE A 331 -16.43 -4.51 -5.55
C ILE A 331 -16.52 -4.76 -7.07
N GLU A 332 -17.67 -5.17 -7.56
CA GLU A 332 -17.87 -5.48 -8.99
C GLU A 332 -17.72 -4.25 -9.90
N THR A 333 -18.30 -3.13 -9.50
CA THR A 333 -18.38 -1.95 -10.41
C THR A 333 -17.19 -1.03 -10.30
N ALA A 334 -16.62 -0.82 -9.10
CA ALA A 334 -15.48 0.06 -8.91
C ALA A 334 -14.15 -0.67 -9.10
N TYR A 335 -14.05 -1.93 -8.64
CA TYR A 335 -12.80 -2.69 -8.67
C TYR A 335 -12.81 -3.87 -9.64
N SER A 336 -13.84 -4.01 -10.48
CA SER A 336 -13.95 -5.10 -11.48
C SER A 336 -13.79 -6.50 -10.85
N GLY A 337 -14.25 -6.70 -9.61
CA GLY A 337 -14.11 -7.94 -8.84
C GLY A 337 -12.76 -8.11 -8.11
N TYR A 338 -11.81 -7.20 -8.28
CA TYR A 338 -10.46 -7.30 -7.67
C TYR A 338 -10.38 -6.64 -6.29
N ALA A 339 -11.31 -6.98 -5.44
CA ALA A 339 -11.32 -6.59 -4.04
C ALA A 339 -12.10 -7.62 -3.21
N SER A 340 -11.88 -7.65 -1.90
CA SER A 340 -12.64 -8.45 -0.94
C SER A 340 -13.23 -7.55 0.14
N ARG A 341 -14.34 -8.00 0.77
CA ARG A 341 -14.95 -7.27 1.87
C ARG A 341 -14.08 -7.32 3.12
N LEU A 342 -14.07 -6.23 3.85
CA LEU A 342 -13.41 -6.14 5.16
C LEU A 342 -14.33 -6.66 6.27
N ALA A 343 -13.73 -7.34 7.27
CA ALA A 343 -14.40 -7.67 8.53
C ALA A 343 -14.46 -6.44 9.47
N GLY A 344 -13.42 -5.63 9.48
CA GLY A 344 -13.25 -4.44 10.30
C GLY A 344 -12.01 -3.64 9.88
N ALA A 345 -11.32 -3.03 10.83
CA ALA A 345 -10.14 -2.19 10.56
C ALA A 345 -8.92 -2.97 10.06
N ILE A 346 -8.65 -4.17 10.61
CA ILE A 346 -7.47 -4.98 10.28
C ILE A 346 -7.71 -5.71 8.94
N PRO A 347 -6.83 -5.57 7.93
CA PRO A 347 -6.98 -6.24 6.65
C PRO A 347 -6.69 -7.75 6.73
N ASN A 348 -7.31 -8.51 5.84
CA ASN A 348 -7.07 -9.95 5.72
C ASN A 348 -5.61 -10.24 5.36
N GLY A 349 -5.01 -11.22 6.03
CA GLY A 349 -3.61 -11.61 5.88
C GLY A 349 -2.68 -10.95 6.91
N MET A 350 -3.12 -9.89 7.58
CA MET A 350 -2.41 -9.30 8.71
C MET A 350 -2.62 -10.13 9.98
N PRO A 351 -1.66 -10.15 10.93
CA PRO A 351 -1.86 -10.78 12.22
C PRO A 351 -3.15 -10.30 12.91
N TYR A 352 -3.79 -11.18 13.66
CA TYR A 352 -5.03 -10.90 14.43
C TYR A 352 -6.26 -10.50 13.61
N TYR A 353 -6.25 -10.69 12.29
CA TYR A 353 -7.42 -10.44 11.44
C TYR A 353 -8.68 -11.19 11.93
N GLU A 354 -8.51 -12.45 12.40
CA GLU A 354 -9.59 -13.32 12.85
C GLU A 354 -10.26 -12.83 14.15
N THR A 355 -9.65 -11.93 14.92
CA THR A 355 -10.31 -11.31 16.09
C THR A 355 -11.52 -10.48 15.69
N GLN A 356 -11.62 -10.10 14.43
CA GLN A 356 -12.75 -9.36 13.86
C GLN A 356 -13.81 -10.32 13.33
N ASN A 357 -14.73 -10.78 14.20
CA ASN A 357 -15.84 -11.66 13.83
C ASN A 357 -15.41 -12.91 13.04
N ASN A 358 -14.32 -13.57 13.45
CA ASN A 358 -13.69 -14.69 12.73
C ASN A 358 -13.37 -14.33 11.26
N GLY A 359 -12.94 -13.11 10.99
CA GLY A 359 -12.62 -12.61 9.65
C GLY A 359 -13.82 -12.44 8.73
N GLN A 360 -15.05 -12.43 9.26
CA GLN A 360 -16.25 -12.28 8.45
C GLN A 360 -16.84 -10.87 8.57
N PRO A 361 -17.30 -10.27 7.46
CA PRO A 361 -17.98 -8.98 7.50
C PRO A 361 -19.17 -8.98 8.47
N TYR A 362 -19.25 -7.95 9.32
CA TYR A 362 -20.32 -7.83 10.30
C TYR A 362 -21.62 -7.33 9.67
N TYR A 363 -21.55 -6.28 8.85
CA TYR A 363 -22.70 -5.71 8.17
C TYR A 363 -22.89 -6.32 6.80
N ASN A 364 -24.14 -6.60 6.42
CA ASN A 364 -24.53 -6.99 5.07
C ASN A 364 -25.49 -5.95 4.51
N TYR A 365 -25.41 -5.67 3.21
CA TYR A 365 -26.28 -4.74 2.53
C TYR A 365 -27.75 -5.11 2.74
N SER A 366 -28.53 -4.18 3.30
CA SER A 366 -29.96 -4.33 3.50
C SER A 366 -30.62 -2.98 3.78
N LEU A 367 -31.24 -2.40 2.76
CA LEU A 367 -32.02 -1.16 2.94
C LEU A 367 -33.13 -1.31 3.97
N SER A 368 -33.78 -2.49 4.02
CA SER A 368 -34.85 -2.75 5.01
C SER A 368 -34.32 -2.78 6.46
N MET A 369 -33.11 -3.31 6.69
CA MET A 369 -32.49 -3.25 8.02
C MET A 369 -32.07 -1.82 8.36
N ALA A 370 -31.51 -1.07 7.40
CA ALA A 370 -31.17 0.33 7.59
C ALA A 370 -32.39 1.17 7.99
N GLU A 371 -33.51 1.01 7.28
CA GLU A 371 -34.77 1.67 7.63
C GLU A 371 -35.29 1.27 9.01
N GLN A 372 -35.25 -0.02 9.33
CA GLN A 372 -35.71 -0.53 10.64
C GLN A 372 -34.88 0.04 11.80
N VAL A 373 -33.55 0.11 11.64
CA VAL A 373 -32.66 0.71 12.66
C VAL A 373 -33.02 2.19 12.85
N LEU A 374 -33.15 2.95 11.77
CA LEU A 374 -33.53 4.38 11.84
C LEU A 374 -34.91 4.59 12.46
N ASP A 375 -35.90 3.79 12.10
CA ASP A 375 -37.25 3.91 12.64
C ASP A 375 -37.28 3.57 14.14
N ASN A 376 -36.56 2.53 14.58
CA ASN A 376 -36.43 2.17 15.98
C ASN A 376 -35.74 3.25 16.82
N ALA A 377 -34.76 3.95 16.22
CA ALA A 377 -34.09 5.11 16.84
C ALA A 377 -34.93 6.39 16.80
N GLY A 378 -36.11 6.36 16.18
CA GLY A 378 -37.04 7.50 16.13
C GLY A 378 -36.83 8.44 14.92
N TYR A 379 -35.93 8.10 14.01
CA TYR A 379 -35.67 8.89 12.78
C TYR A 379 -36.60 8.48 11.65
N THR A 380 -37.87 8.84 11.76
CA THR A 380 -38.89 8.51 10.75
C THR A 380 -38.87 9.48 9.57
N LYS A 381 -39.38 9.02 8.41
CA LYS A 381 -39.57 9.84 7.20
C LYS A 381 -40.71 10.84 7.45
N SER A 382 -40.40 12.11 7.69
CA SER A 382 -41.37 13.15 8.10
C SER A 382 -41.23 14.50 7.39
N TYR A 383 -40.10 14.75 6.70
CA TYR A 383 -39.87 16.00 5.98
C TYR A 383 -40.25 15.83 4.52
N ASP A 384 -41.29 16.58 4.07
CA ASP A 384 -41.76 16.53 2.68
C ASP A 384 -40.95 17.49 1.80
N LEU A 385 -40.31 16.95 0.76
CA LEU A 385 -39.69 17.70 -0.32
C LEU A 385 -40.28 17.23 -1.66
N ASP A 386 -41.08 18.07 -2.28
CA ASP A 386 -41.75 17.81 -3.57
C ASP A 386 -42.52 16.47 -3.64
N GLY A 387 -43.16 16.08 -2.52
CA GLY A 387 -43.96 14.87 -2.41
C GLY A 387 -43.16 13.61 -2.03
N THR A 388 -41.86 13.74 -1.77
CA THR A 388 -40.99 12.67 -1.22
C THR A 388 -40.70 12.95 0.24
N LEU A 389 -40.86 11.94 1.10
CA LEU A 389 -40.61 12.07 2.55
C LEU A 389 -39.19 11.67 2.89
N TYR A 390 -38.50 12.58 3.56
CA TYR A 390 -37.13 12.40 4.05
C TYR A 390 -37.04 12.39 5.58
N ARG A 391 -35.93 11.82 6.08
CA ARG A 391 -35.54 11.82 7.49
C ARG A 391 -34.73 13.09 7.83
N PHE A 392 -34.30 13.21 9.07
CA PHE A 392 -33.35 14.24 9.56
C PHE A 392 -33.84 15.69 9.30
N ASN A 393 -35.17 15.90 9.27
CA ASN A 393 -35.78 17.19 8.95
C ASN A 393 -35.27 17.80 7.62
N GLY A 394 -34.92 16.95 6.66
CA GLY A 394 -34.39 17.39 5.35
C GLY A 394 -32.93 17.84 5.39
N THR A 395 -32.20 17.53 6.45
CA THR A 395 -30.74 17.80 6.49
C THR A 395 -30.04 16.95 5.44
N THR A 396 -29.21 17.59 4.61
CA THR A 396 -28.42 16.92 3.56
C THR A 396 -27.11 16.41 4.12
N ILE A 397 -26.82 15.12 3.95
CA ILE A 397 -25.54 14.49 4.25
C ILE A 397 -24.59 14.68 3.06
N ARG A 398 -23.41 15.27 3.31
CA ARG A 398 -22.39 15.52 2.27
C ARG A 398 -21.41 14.36 2.21
N ILE A 399 -21.18 13.81 1.02
CA ILE A 399 -20.28 12.69 0.74
C ILE A 399 -19.11 13.25 -0.06
N PHE A 400 -17.93 13.28 0.53
CA PHE A 400 -16.71 13.79 -0.10
C PHE A 400 -15.85 12.67 -0.65
N TYR A 401 -15.15 12.95 -1.76
CA TYR A 401 -14.10 12.11 -2.31
C TYR A 401 -13.06 12.94 -3.06
N ASN A 402 -11.85 12.39 -3.28
CA ASN A 402 -10.83 13.10 -4.06
C ASN A 402 -11.11 13.06 -5.56
N ALA A 403 -11.14 14.23 -6.17
CA ALA A 403 -11.33 14.38 -7.62
C ALA A 403 -10.29 13.57 -8.41
N GLY A 404 -10.74 12.94 -9.49
CA GLY A 404 -9.91 12.07 -10.34
C GLY A 404 -9.83 10.61 -9.89
N ASN A 405 -10.38 10.25 -8.73
CA ASN A 405 -10.48 8.87 -8.28
C ASN A 405 -11.83 8.27 -8.71
N ALA A 406 -11.81 7.53 -9.82
CA ALA A 406 -13.03 6.97 -10.42
C ALA A 406 -13.71 5.90 -9.54
N GLU A 407 -12.95 5.15 -8.75
CA GLU A 407 -13.46 4.13 -7.84
C GLU A 407 -14.26 4.78 -6.70
N ARG A 408 -13.68 5.80 -6.05
CA ARG A 408 -14.35 6.53 -4.97
C ARG A 408 -15.55 7.33 -5.47
N GLU A 409 -15.49 7.90 -6.68
CA GLU A 409 -16.63 8.55 -7.32
C GLU A 409 -17.81 7.59 -7.49
N LYS A 410 -17.58 6.40 -8.07
CA LYS A 410 -18.62 5.38 -8.28
C LYS A 410 -19.26 4.96 -6.97
N MET A 411 -18.44 4.68 -5.93
CA MET A 411 -18.95 4.32 -4.61
C MET A 411 -19.77 5.45 -3.98
N SER A 412 -19.32 6.69 -4.09
CA SER A 412 -20.05 7.86 -3.56
C SER A 412 -21.41 8.05 -4.23
N ILE A 413 -21.48 7.90 -5.56
CA ILE A 413 -22.72 8.01 -6.31
C ILE A 413 -23.68 6.87 -5.96
N MET A 414 -23.17 5.63 -5.87
CA MET A 414 -23.95 4.46 -5.48
C MET A 414 -24.51 4.63 -4.07
N PHE A 415 -23.67 5.05 -3.13
CA PHE A 415 -24.09 5.25 -1.73
C PHE A 415 -25.13 6.36 -1.60
N ARG A 416 -24.98 7.47 -2.32
CA ARG A 416 -26.03 8.49 -2.39
C ARG A 416 -27.37 7.93 -2.81
N GLY A 417 -27.40 7.04 -3.83
CA GLY A 417 -28.65 6.39 -4.27
C GLY A 417 -29.28 5.55 -3.15
N ALA A 418 -28.49 4.76 -2.45
CA ALA A 418 -28.97 3.95 -1.32
C ALA A 418 -29.48 4.81 -0.15
N LEU A 419 -28.83 5.95 0.12
CA LEU A 419 -29.28 6.90 1.15
C LEU A 419 -30.63 7.55 0.78
N ASP A 420 -30.80 7.91 -0.49
CA ASP A 420 -32.07 8.45 -1.00
C ASP A 420 -33.21 7.44 -0.87
N ASP A 421 -32.97 6.17 -1.18
CA ASP A 421 -33.95 5.06 -1.05
C ASP A 421 -34.44 4.89 0.41
N ILE A 422 -33.56 5.05 1.39
CA ILE A 422 -33.95 5.01 2.81
C ILE A 422 -34.43 6.35 3.38
N GLY A 423 -34.55 7.38 2.52
CA GLY A 423 -35.07 8.70 2.88
C GLY A 423 -34.07 9.61 3.56
N ILE A 424 -32.79 9.50 3.25
CA ILE A 424 -31.73 10.42 3.69
C ILE A 424 -31.28 11.27 2.52
N LEU A 425 -31.50 12.58 2.58
CA LEU A 425 -30.98 13.51 1.59
C LEU A 425 -29.45 13.51 1.62
N SER A 426 -28.82 13.37 0.45
CA SER A 426 -27.37 13.42 0.36
C SER A 426 -26.87 14.09 -0.92
N SER A 427 -25.63 14.56 -0.87
CA SER A 427 -24.93 15.19 -2.00
C SER A 427 -23.52 14.65 -2.12
N VAL A 428 -23.03 14.47 -3.35
CA VAL A 428 -21.66 14.01 -3.64
C VAL A 428 -20.81 15.22 -4.04
N ILE A 429 -19.63 15.36 -3.44
CA ILE A 429 -18.73 16.51 -3.61
C ILE A 429 -17.33 15.97 -3.93
N ALA A 430 -16.80 16.35 -5.09
CA ALA A 430 -15.42 16.07 -5.49
C ALA A 430 -14.53 17.24 -5.07
N GLU A 431 -13.41 16.96 -4.39
CA GLU A 431 -12.39 17.97 -4.05
C GLU A 431 -11.01 17.52 -4.48
N GLY A 432 -10.13 18.46 -4.79
CA GLY A 432 -8.71 18.17 -5.00
C GLY A 432 -8.08 17.56 -3.75
N TRP A 433 -7.10 16.64 -3.93
CA TRP A 433 -6.50 15.90 -2.82
C TRP A 433 -6.00 16.80 -1.66
N PRO A 434 -5.25 17.90 -1.90
CA PRO A 434 -4.80 18.77 -0.80
C PRO A 434 -5.97 19.43 -0.04
N GLN A 435 -7.03 19.83 -0.75
CA GLN A 435 -8.21 20.44 -0.15
C GLN A 435 -9.01 19.45 0.69
N LEU A 436 -9.12 18.19 0.20
CA LEU A 436 -9.78 17.13 0.92
C LEU A 436 -9.07 16.81 2.24
N LEU A 437 -7.74 16.69 2.22
CA LEU A 437 -6.93 16.47 3.42
C LEU A 437 -7.03 17.65 4.39
N HIS A 438 -6.91 18.87 3.87
CA HIS A 438 -7.08 20.07 4.71
C HIS A 438 -8.46 20.09 5.38
N ARG A 439 -9.53 19.78 4.65
CA ARG A 439 -10.88 19.68 5.20
C ARG A 439 -10.95 18.65 6.32
N MET A 440 -10.43 17.47 6.10
CA MET A 440 -10.48 16.35 7.02
C MET A 440 -9.68 16.62 8.31
N TYR A 441 -8.44 17.08 8.19
CA TYR A 441 -7.55 17.23 9.35
C TYR A 441 -7.71 18.52 10.11
N THR A 442 -8.17 19.60 9.46
CA THR A 442 -8.12 20.94 10.06
C THR A 442 -9.49 21.59 10.23
N THR A 443 -10.56 21.00 9.69
CA THR A 443 -11.91 21.53 9.83
C THR A 443 -12.88 20.46 10.32
N ASP A 444 -14.03 20.88 10.87
CA ASP A 444 -15.15 19.99 11.16
C ASP A 444 -16.23 20.02 10.05
N ASP A 445 -16.01 20.77 8.97
CA ASP A 445 -17.00 21.01 7.91
C ASP A 445 -17.07 19.89 6.86
N TRP A 446 -17.35 18.66 7.29
CA TRP A 446 -17.58 17.50 6.42
C TRP A 446 -18.42 16.46 7.15
N ASP A 447 -19.15 15.58 6.40
CA ASP A 447 -20.03 14.58 7.00
C ASP A 447 -19.51 13.16 6.77
N LEU A 448 -19.35 12.74 5.50
CA LEU A 448 -18.83 11.44 5.08
C LEU A 448 -17.69 11.64 4.08
N MET A 449 -16.68 10.78 4.12
CA MET A 449 -15.56 10.89 3.20
C MET A 449 -15.06 9.50 2.78
N PHE A 450 -14.99 9.24 1.46
CA PHE A 450 -14.37 8.04 0.92
C PHE A 450 -12.87 8.22 0.82
N ILE A 451 -12.13 7.38 1.54
CA ILE A 451 -10.66 7.41 1.60
C ILE A 451 -10.11 5.98 1.66
N GLY A 452 -8.82 5.80 1.55
CA GLY A 452 -8.13 4.54 1.71
C GLY A 452 -6.87 4.69 2.55
N TRP A 453 -6.33 3.56 2.98
CA TRP A 453 -5.08 3.45 3.71
C TRP A 453 -4.24 2.31 3.13
N GLY A 454 -2.95 2.54 2.96
CA GLY A 454 -1.95 1.51 2.71
C GLY A 454 -1.12 1.28 3.97
N PRO A 455 -0.53 0.10 4.16
CA PRO A 455 0.21 -0.20 5.39
C PRO A 455 1.53 0.56 5.45
N ASP A 456 1.83 1.09 6.62
CA ASP A 456 3.15 1.59 6.98
C ASP A 456 4.02 0.42 7.47
N TYR A 457 3.43 -0.49 8.26
CA TYR A 457 4.10 -1.67 8.79
C TYR A 457 3.12 -2.83 9.02
N ASN A 458 3.64 -4.05 9.16
CA ASN A 458 2.81 -5.24 9.31
C ASN A 458 2.48 -5.53 10.78
N ASP A 459 1.69 -4.66 11.39
CA ASP A 459 1.08 -4.86 12.71
C ASP A 459 -0.32 -4.25 12.74
N PRO A 460 -1.32 -4.88 13.40
CA PRO A 460 -2.67 -4.32 13.52
C PRO A 460 -2.75 -2.92 14.11
N ASP A 461 -1.76 -2.54 14.88
CA ASP A 461 -1.62 -1.23 15.48
C ASP A 461 -1.62 -0.10 14.44
N ASP A 462 -1.04 -0.36 13.25
CA ASP A 462 -1.04 0.52 12.07
C ASP A 462 -2.45 0.86 11.53
N TYR A 463 -3.44 0.06 11.90
CA TYR A 463 -4.83 0.23 11.45
C TYR A 463 -5.78 0.58 12.59
N ILE A 464 -5.63 -0.09 13.72
CA ILE A 464 -6.57 0.10 14.83
C ILE A 464 -6.38 1.45 15.51
N LYS A 465 -5.14 1.86 15.80
CA LYS A 465 -4.87 3.17 16.42
C LYS A 465 -5.42 4.33 15.61
N PRO A 466 -5.04 4.49 14.31
CA PRO A 466 -5.45 5.65 13.54
C PRO A 466 -6.95 5.71 13.24
N PHE A 467 -7.66 4.58 13.27
CA PHE A 467 -9.07 4.54 12.86
C PHE A 467 -10.04 4.54 14.04
N VAL A 468 -9.78 3.72 15.06
CA VAL A 468 -10.71 3.57 16.17
C VAL A 468 -10.14 4.05 17.51
N GLY A 469 -8.88 4.46 17.55
CA GLY A 469 -8.31 5.20 18.68
C GLY A 469 -8.80 6.63 18.70
N SER A 470 -8.94 7.22 19.88
CA SER A 470 -9.42 8.58 20.05
C SER A 470 -8.30 9.61 20.20
N ALA A 471 -8.65 10.88 20.07
CA ALA A 471 -7.75 12.00 20.36
C ALA A 471 -7.27 12.02 21.82
N ASP A 472 -7.99 11.37 22.75
CA ASP A 472 -7.61 11.28 24.16
C ASP A 472 -6.31 10.45 24.37
N ILE A 473 -6.01 9.55 23.41
CA ILE A 473 -4.75 8.77 23.37
C ILE A 473 -3.80 9.25 22.26
N GLY A 474 -4.01 10.45 21.73
CA GLY A 474 -3.19 11.01 20.67
C GLY A 474 -3.42 10.39 19.28
N GLN A 475 -4.59 9.77 19.08
CA GLN A 475 -5.00 9.14 17.84
C GLN A 475 -6.17 9.95 17.20
N ASP A 476 -7.08 9.33 16.46
CA ASP A 476 -8.11 9.99 15.64
C ASP A 476 -7.53 10.68 14.41
N THR A 477 -6.72 9.93 13.66
CA THR A 477 -6.02 10.44 12.46
C THR A 477 -6.94 11.15 11.47
N TYR A 478 -8.19 10.71 11.38
CA TYR A 478 -9.17 11.29 10.46
C TYR A 478 -10.10 12.34 11.11
N ASN A 479 -9.79 12.78 12.32
CA ASN A 479 -10.55 13.82 13.02
C ASN A 479 -12.06 13.52 13.07
N THR A 480 -12.39 12.25 13.34
CA THR A 480 -13.79 11.78 13.40
C THR A 480 -14.52 12.29 14.62
N GLY A 481 -13.79 12.54 15.70
CA GLY A 481 -14.32 12.89 17.01
C GLY A 481 -15.00 11.71 17.75
N TRP A 482 -14.89 10.48 17.20
CA TRP A 482 -15.36 9.29 17.91
C TRP A 482 -14.40 8.95 19.04
N LYS A 483 -14.99 8.48 20.16
CA LYS A 483 -14.19 7.99 21.28
C LYS A 483 -14.94 6.99 22.13
N ASN A 484 -14.20 6.03 22.66
CA ASN A 484 -14.67 5.09 23.64
C ASN A 484 -13.50 4.70 24.55
N GLU A 485 -13.59 5.03 25.84
CA GLU A 485 -12.52 4.84 26.82
C GLU A 485 -12.06 3.38 26.90
N THR A 486 -13.00 2.41 26.84
CA THR A 486 -12.65 0.99 26.88
C THR A 486 -11.91 0.55 25.61
N VAL A 487 -12.28 1.08 24.44
CA VAL A 487 -11.56 0.80 23.19
C VAL A 487 -10.15 1.37 23.25
N ASP A 488 -9.99 2.60 23.72
CA ASP A 488 -8.68 3.22 23.91
C ASP A 488 -7.79 2.41 24.86
N GLU A 489 -8.32 1.98 26.00
CA GLU A 489 -7.60 1.11 26.95
C GLU A 489 -7.16 -0.20 26.28
N LYS A 490 -8.03 -0.85 25.50
CA LYS A 490 -7.72 -2.11 24.82
C LYS A 490 -6.70 -1.95 23.69
N ILE A 491 -6.78 -0.88 22.92
CA ILE A 491 -5.78 -0.57 21.89
C ILE A 491 -4.39 -0.39 22.53
N LEU A 492 -4.29 0.37 23.62
CA LEU A 492 -3.02 0.58 24.33
C LEU A 492 -2.52 -0.71 25.00
N GLU A 493 -3.42 -1.52 25.58
CA GLU A 493 -3.07 -2.85 26.13
C GLU A 493 -2.46 -3.75 25.03
N ALA A 494 -3.09 -3.80 23.85
CA ALA A 494 -2.57 -4.58 22.73
C ALA A 494 -1.22 -4.06 22.20
N ALA A 495 -1.05 -2.74 22.11
CA ALA A 495 0.17 -2.13 21.60
C ALA A 495 1.37 -2.36 22.54
N TYR A 496 1.16 -2.18 23.86
CA TYR A 496 2.21 -2.17 24.86
C TYR A 496 2.47 -3.53 25.54
N THR A 497 2.19 -4.62 24.82
CA THR A 497 2.54 -5.98 25.26
C THR A 497 3.16 -6.81 24.13
N ALA A 498 4.08 -7.69 24.49
CA ALA A 498 4.60 -8.73 23.60
C ALA A 498 3.82 -10.06 23.71
N ASP A 499 2.87 -10.17 24.65
CA ASP A 499 2.05 -11.37 24.85
C ASP A 499 0.95 -11.44 23.79
N SER A 500 1.08 -12.40 22.88
CA SER A 500 0.15 -12.56 21.75
C SER A 500 -1.29 -12.87 22.20
N THR A 501 -1.49 -13.54 23.35
CA THR A 501 -2.82 -13.85 23.86
C THR A 501 -3.50 -12.59 24.40
N VAL A 502 -2.75 -11.74 25.11
CA VAL A 502 -3.26 -10.47 25.61
C VAL A 502 -3.63 -9.55 24.44
N ARG A 503 -2.81 -9.53 23.39
CA ARG A 503 -3.09 -8.76 22.17
C ARG A 503 -4.36 -9.25 21.48
N GLU A 504 -4.52 -10.58 21.33
CA GLU A 504 -5.68 -11.20 20.69
C GLU A 504 -6.97 -10.82 21.43
N ASP A 505 -7.02 -11.03 22.74
CA ASP A 505 -8.17 -10.70 23.60
C ASP A 505 -8.50 -9.19 23.53
N ALA A 506 -7.48 -8.33 23.54
CA ALA A 506 -7.67 -6.89 23.52
C ALA A 506 -8.25 -6.40 22.18
N TYR A 507 -7.75 -6.92 21.05
CA TYR A 507 -8.29 -6.58 19.72
C TYR A 507 -9.72 -7.10 19.54
N GLU A 508 -10.06 -8.29 20.03
CA GLU A 508 -11.42 -8.83 19.98
C GLU A 508 -12.40 -7.95 20.76
N ILE A 509 -12.05 -7.56 21.99
CA ILE A 509 -12.87 -6.67 22.81
C ILE A 509 -13.05 -5.30 22.15
N ALA A 510 -11.97 -4.70 21.62
CA ALA A 510 -12.06 -3.42 20.93
C ALA A 510 -12.98 -3.51 19.71
N TYR A 511 -12.86 -4.58 18.92
CA TYR A 511 -13.72 -4.83 17.75
C TYR A 511 -15.20 -4.91 18.14
N ASP A 512 -15.53 -5.73 19.12
CA ASP A 512 -16.92 -5.95 19.56
C ASP A 512 -17.62 -4.66 19.98
N ILE A 513 -16.85 -3.68 20.46
CA ILE A 513 -17.37 -2.38 20.87
C ILE A 513 -17.50 -1.46 19.65
N TYR A 514 -16.41 -1.19 18.91
CA TYR A 514 -16.46 -0.18 17.86
C TYR A 514 -17.35 -0.58 16.68
N ILE A 515 -17.54 -1.87 16.42
CA ILE A 515 -18.39 -2.32 15.31
C ILE A 515 -19.88 -2.07 15.61
N GLN A 516 -20.29 -1.93 16.87
CA GLN A 516 -21.66 -1.58 17.26
C GLN A 516 -21.96 -0.09 17.09
N GLU A 517 -20.95 0.78 17.10
CA GLU A 517 -21.07 2.22 16.93
C GLU A 517 -20.04 2.75 15.92
N PRO A 518 -20.03 2.22 14.70
CA PRO A 518 -18.88 2.35 13.81
C PRO A 518 -18.56 3.80 13.45
N PRO A 519 -17.32 4.29 13.70
CA PRO A 519 -16.87 5.59 13.19
C PRO A 519 -16.49 5.52 11.71
N PHE A 520 -16.38 4.32 11.17
CA PHE A 520 -16.05 4.02 9.78
C PHE A 520 -16.99 2.97 9.22
N ILE A 521 -17.31 3.06 7.94
CA ILE A 521 -17.81 1.93 7.18
C ILE A 521 -16.60 1.31 6.50
N PHE A 522 -16.08 0.19 7.05
CA PHE A 522 -14.99 -0.57 6.44
C PHE A 522 -15.53 -1.28 5.20
N LEU A 523 -15.07 -0.90 4.04
CA LEU A 523 -15.66 -1.30 2.78
C LEU A 523 -14.97 -2.54 2.21
N GLN A 524 -13.77 -2.34 1.67
CA GLN A 524 -13.05 -3.41 1.00
C GLN A 524 -11.55 -3.25 1.10
N GLN A 525 -10.89 -4.39 0.96
CA GLN A 525 -9.46 -4.55 0.72
C GLN A 525 -9.27 -4.83 -0.76
N ARG A 526 -8.56 -3.94 -1.45
CA ARG A 526 -8.31 -4.09 -2.87
C ARG A 526 -7.13 -5.02 -3.12
N GLN A 527 -7.15 -5.76 -4.22
CA GLN A 527 -5.99 -6.52 -4.65
C GLN A 527 -4.99 -5.60 -5.37
N TRP A 528 -3.71 -5.86 -5.18
CA TRP A 528 -2.65 -5.14 -5.88
C TRP A 528 -2.47 -5.72 -7.28
N ILE A 529 -2.62 -4.91 -8.32
CA ILE A 529 -2.45 -5.33 -9.70
C ILE A 529 -1.59 -4.31 -10.43
N ARG A 530 -0.45 -4.79 -10.93
CA ARG A 530 0.44 -4.04 -11.81
C ARG A 530 0.80 -4.95 -12.97
N PRO A 531 0.23 -4.77 -14.16
CA PRO A 531 0.62 -5.53 -15.35
C PRO A 531 2.11 -5.38 -15.64
N TRP A 532 2.78 -6.51 -15.93
CA TRP A 532 4.21 -6.51 -16.28
C TRP A 532 4.50 -7.40 -17.49
N ARG A 533 5.63 -7.15 -18.15
CA ARG A 533 6.07 -7.97 -19.29
C ARG A 533 6.52 -9.34 -18.79
N ASN A 534 6.18 -10.39 -19.55
CA ASN A 534 6.51 -11.78 -19.23
C ASN A 534 8.02 -12.11 -19.18
N TRP A 535 8.89 -11.19 -19.63
CA TRP A 535 10.34 -11.29 -19.46
C TRP A 535 10.85 -10.75 -18.12
N VAL A 536 10.01 -10.08 -17.32
CA VAL A 536 10.38 -9.64 -15.97
C VAL A 536 10.35 -10.84 -15.04
N GLN A 537 11.48 -11.12 -14.42
CA GLN A 537 11.66 -12.23 -13.50
C GLN A 537 11.87 -11.74 -12.07
N ASN A 538 11.50 -12.57 -11.11
CA ASN A 538 11.56 -12.33 -9.65
C ASN A 538 10.71 -11.14 -9.16
N TYR A 539 9.78 -10.62 -9.98
CA TYR A 539 8.81 -9.66 -9.47
C TYR A 539 7.93 -10.35 -8.42
N SER A 540 7.96 -9.83 -7.21
CA SER A 540 7.07 -10.21 -6.12
C SER A 540 6.51 -8.94 -5.48
N TYR A 541 5.24 -8.97 -5.13
CA TYR A 541 4.63 -7.90 -4.38
C TYR A 541 4.78 -8.18 -2.88
N ASN A 542 5.20 -7.17 -2.12
CA ASN A 542 5.18 -7.17 -0.68
C ASN A 542 4.23 -6.05 -0.22
N PRO A 543 3.21 -6.33 0.58
CA PRO A 543 2.23 -5.32 0.99
C PRO A 543 2.81 -4.07 1.67
N VAL A 544 3.94 -4.20 2.35
CA VAL A 544 4.58 -3.09 3.09
C VAL A 544 5.65 -2.38 2.26
N ARG A 545 6.34 -3.09 1.36
CA ARG A 545 7.50 -2.57 0.61
C ARG A 545 7.22 -2.31 -0.86
N GLU A 546 6.15 -2.85 -1.42
CA GLU A 546 5.68 -2.80 -2.82
C GLU A 546 6.70 -3.26 -3.87
N TYR A 547 7.87 -2.62 -3.99
CA TYR A 547 8.90 -2.90 -5.00
C TYR A 547 10.29 -2.97 -4.38
N TYR A 548 11.08 -3.94 -4.90
CA TYR A 548 12.51 -4.02 -4.61
C TYR A 548 13.28 -4.41 -5.87
N TYR A 549 13.70 -3.41 -6.64
CA TYR A 549 14.27 -3.59 -7.98
C TYR A 549 15.57 -4.37 -7.99
N TYR A 550 16.29 -4.45 -6.86
CA TYR A 550 17.49 -5.28 -6.73
C TYR A 550 17.23 -6.74 -7.05
N ASP A 551 16.04 -7.28 -6.77
CA ASP A 551 15.71 -8.67 -7.02
C ASP A 551 15.31 -8.93 -8.48
N TYR A 552 15.03 -7.89 -9.29
CA TYR A 552 14.47 -8.03 -10.61
C TYR A 552 15.53 -8.18 -11.70
N TYR A 553 15.21 -8.99 -12.72
CA TYR A 553 15.99 -9.10 -13.94
C TYR A 553 15.08 -9.38 -15.14
N LYS A 554 15.64 -9.32 -16.35
CA LYS A 554 14.90 -9.57 -17.57
C LYS A 554 15.46 -10.79 -18.30
N ALA A 555 14.62 -11.81 -18.49
CA ALA A 555 14.90 -13.00 -19.26
C ALA A 555 13.59 -13.66 -19.70
N TYR A 556 13.61 -14.46 -20.74
CA TYR A 556 12.58 -15.46 -21.00
C TYR A 556 12.99 -16.77 -20.35
N GLU A 557 12.09 -17.43 -19.63
CA GLU A 557 12.25 -18.79 -19.15
C GLU A 557 12.11 -19.81 -20.28
#